data_1da1c1e6d283c0146a06e0a8aa2c1af7
#
_entry.id   1da1c1e6d283c0146a06e0a8aa2c1af7
#
_cell.length_a   1.000
_cell.length_b   1.000
_cell.length_c   1.000
_cell.angle_alpha   90.00
_cell.angle_beta   90.00
_cell.angle_gamma   90.00
#
_symmetry.space_group_name_H-M   'P 1'
#
loop_
_entity.id
_entity.type
_entity.pdbx_description
1 polymer ?
#
loop_
_entity_poly.entity_id
_entity_poly.type
_entity_poly.pdbx_seq_one_letter_code
_entity_poly.pdbx_strand_id
1 'polypeptide(L)'
;MNRLLICALMTVALSAASSAVNAAKIERIVTPGGIEIWHVHDNMLPMISLEFGFVGGASQDPADKPGVANLVASLLDEGAGDLDARAFQERLEERAINISFSAQRDSLRGSLKTLVDHHDQAFDLLRLAVNAPRFDSSEVERVRAGVLAGLRRRTTNPGDIAGDRWFARAFPDHPYGRPVQGTLETVARIGIDDLRAFHRNTIARSNLKVATIGAIDAQEIAAFVDRVFAALPQEPQLVSVPEVVPQGGGEQEIVDLDVPQTVIAFGGIGLKRSDPDFIPAYVLNHILGGGSFSSRLYREVREKRGLAYSVYSYLAPYDRAGLFMGGVSTRNDRAAESLAIILDQIKKIAEAGPTAEELAKAKSYLIGSFPLRFDTSGKIAGQLLEIQLENLGIDYIDRRNGLIEAVTADDVRRAAARFLANARLLVTLVGRPDPVPNPAPATAGRG
;
A
#
# COMPACT_ATOMS: atom_id res chain seq x y z
N MET A 1 -20.97 43.01 -67.20
CA MET A 1 -20.25 41.72 -67.02
C MET A 1 -19.64 41.74 -65.64
N ASN A 2 -20.41 41.51 -64.60
CA ASN A 2 -19.91 41.48 -63.21
C ASN A 2 -20.42 40.20 -62.58
N ARG A 3 -19.48 39.32 -62.30
CA ARG A 3 -19.74 38.14 -61.48
C ARG A 3 -19.30 38.50 -60.03
N LEU A 4 -20.27 38.87 -59.22
CA LEU A 4 -20.13 38.96 -57.78
C LEU A 4 -20.12 37.54 -57.19
N LEU A 5 -18.96 37.12 -56.68
CA LEU A 5 -18.85 35.95 -55.85
C LEU A 5 -19.38 36.29 -54.44
N ILE A 6 -20.48 35.66 -54.09
CA ILE A 6 -21.00 35.65 -52.72
C ILE A 6 -20.25 34.53 -51.99
N CYS A 7 -19.27 34.88 -51.20
CA CYS A 7 -18.67 33.97 -50.19
C CYS A 7 -19.68 33.86 -49.04
N ALA A 8 -20.44 32.79 -49.03
CA ALA A 8 -21.21 32.38 -47.86
C ALA A 8 -20.20 31.83 -46.81
N LEU A 9 -19.94 32.59 -45.77
CA LEU A 9 -19.30 32.11 -44.56
C LEU A 9 -20.26 31.09 -43.91
N MET A 10 -19.99 29.80 -44.13
CA MET A 10 -20.53 28.75 -43.30
C MET A 10 -19.70 28.74 -42.02
N THR A 11 -20.16 29.44 -41.00
CA THR A 11 -19.71 29.27 -39.63
C THR A 11 -20.23 27.94 -39.14
N VAL A 12 -19.42 26.91 -39.31
CA VAL A 12 -19.60 25.63 -38.61
C VAL A 12 -19.31 25.89 -37.15
N ALA A 13 -20.33 26.10 -36.35
CA ALA A 13 -20.27 26.02 -34.92
C ALA A 13 -19.95 24.57 -34.59
N LEU A 14 -18.63 24.27 -34.43
CA LEU A 14 -18.17 23.05 -33.79
C LEU A 14 -18.59 23.18 -32.33
N SER A 15 -19.81 22.72 -32.04
CA SER A 15 -20.17 22.37 -30.65
C SER A 15 -19.21 21.30 -30.20
N ALA A 16 -18.16 21.73 -29.52
CA ALA A 16 -17.36 20.84 -28.69
C ALA A 16 -18.33 20.31 -27.63
N ALA A 17 -19.04 19.25 -27.95
CA ALA A 17 -19.57 18.36 -26.94
C ALA A 17 -18.34 17.83 -26.19
N SER A 18 -17.97 18.56 -25.16
CA SER A 18 -17.14 17.97 -24.11
C SER A 18 -17.92 16.77 -23.62
N SER A 19 -17.60 15.61 -24.18
CA SER A 19 -17.91 14.35 -23.51
C SER A 19 -17.23 14.45 -22.17
N ALA A 20 -17.96 14.99 -21.18
CA ALA A 20 -17.61 14.75 -19.80
C ALA A 20 -17.48 13.21 -19.74
N VAL A 21 -16.25 12.72 -19.64
CA VAL A 21 -16.01 11.38 -19.19
C VAL A 21 -16.80 11.35 -17.89
N ASN A 22 -17.96 10.67 -17.92
CA ASN A 22 -18.76 10.45 -16.73
C ASN A 22 -17.82 9.72 -15.80
N ALA A 23 -17.23 10.45 -14.88
CA ALA A 23 -16.52 9.84 -13.77
C ALA A 23 -17.56 8.90 -13.15
N ALA A 24 -17.31 7.59 -13.24
CA ALA A 24 -18.25 6.59 -12.81
C ALA A 24 -18.65 6.93 -11.37
N LYS A 25 -19.94 7.23 -11.17
CA LYS A 25 -20.45 7.75 -9.90
C LYS A 25 -20.27 6.68 -8.83
N ILE A 26 -19.55 7.00 -7.77
CA ILE A 26 -19.44 6.12 -6.63
C ILE A 26 -20.75 6.20 -5.84
N GLU A 27 -21.42 5.07 -5.68
CA GLU A 27 -22.63 4.95 -4.88
C GLU A 27 -22.30 4.38 -3.50
N ARG A 28 -22.74 5.07 -2.46
CA ARG A 28 -22.68 4.57 -1.08
C ARG A 28 -23.93 3.78 -0.79
N ILE A 29 -23.77 2.49 -0.57
CA ILE A 29 -24.84 1.56 -0.26
C ILE A 29 -24.63 1.06 1.17
N VAL A 30 -25.72 0.94 1.93
CA VAL A 30 -25.71 0.26 3.23
C VAL A 30 -26.65 -0.91 3.13
N THR A 31 -26.13 -2.12 3.35
CA THR A 31 -26.93 -3.35 3.27
C THR A 31 -27.89 -3.47 4.47
N PRO A 32 -28.91 -4.33 4.40
CA PRO A 32 -29.75 -4.65 5.56
C PRO A 32 -28.97 -5.14 6.78
N GLY A 33 -27.84 -5.84 6.56
CA GLY A 33 -26.91 -6.26 7.62
C GLY A 33 -26.03 -5.17 8.19
N GLY A 34 -26.16 -3.92 7.70
CA GLY A 34 -25.41 -2.75 8.17
C GLY A 34 -24.01 -2.62 7.58
N ILE A 35 -23.70 -3.29 6.47
CA ILE A 35 -22.40 -3.23 5.81
C ILE A 35 -22.40 -2.09 4.80
N GLU A 36 -21.41 -1.21 4.90
CA GLU A 36 -21.21 -0.12 3.94
C GLU A 36 -20.40 -0.59 2.73
N ILE A 37 -20.94 -0.34 1.54
CA ILE A 37 -20.31 -0.64 0.25
C ILE A 37 -20.13 0.66 -0.52
N TRP A 38 -18.95 0.84 -1.12
CA TRP A 38 -18.76 1.83 -2.17
C TRP A 38 -18.80 1.13 -3.52
N HIS A 39 -19.81 1.39 -4.30
CA HIS A 39 -20.09 0.70 -5.55
C HIS A 39 -19.94 1.64 -6.75
N VAL A 40 -19.35 1.10 -7.82
CA VAL A 40 -19.33 1.72 -9.14
C VAL A 40 -20.02 0.78 -10.13
N HIS A 41 -21.15 1.22 -10.69
CA HIS A 41 -21.79 0.48 -11.77
C HIS A 41 -21.02 0.70 -13.08
N ASP A 42 -20.50 -0.38 -13.69
CA ASP A 42 -19.78 -0.37 -14.97
C ASP A 42 -20.09 -1.63 -15.76
N ASN A 43 -20.77 -1.48 -16.90
CA ASN A 43 -21.15 -2.55 -17.82
C ASN A 43 -20.29 -2.62 -19.09
N MET A 44 -19.16 -1.95 -19.11
CA MET A 44 -18.21 -2.09 -20.23
C MET A 44 -17.72 -3.53 -20.42
N LEU A 45 -17.56 -4.25 -19.32
CA LEU A 45 -17.20 -5.67 -19.29
C LEU A 45 -18.20 -6.44 -18.41
N PRO A 46 -18.60 -7.67 -18.80
CA PRO A 46 -19.51 -8.50 -18.00
C PRO A 46 -18.80 -9.13 -16.79
N MET A 47 -18.26 -8.29 -15.92
CA MET A 47 -17.41 -8.70 -14.80
C MET A 47 -17.80 -7.94 -13.53
N ILE A 48 -17.52 -8.59 -12.40
CA ILE A 48 -17.61 -7.99 -11.07
C ILE A 48 -16.25 -8.10 -10.41
N SER A 49 -15.75 -6.99 -9.87
CA SER A 49 -14.59 -6.96 -8.97
C SER A 49 -15.04 -6.42 -7.62
N LEU A 50 -14.70 -7.14 -6.57
CA LEU A 50 -14.93 -6.77 -5.19
C LEU A 50 -13.58 -6.79 -4.45
N GLU A 51 -13.29 -5.73 -3.75
CA GLU A 51 -12.16 -5.61 -2.83
C GLU A 51 -12.70 -5.32 -1.43
N PHE A 52 -12.14 -5.96 -0.44
CA PHE A 52 -12.53 -5.74 0.94
C PHE A 52 -11.35 -5.82 1.89
N GLY A 53 -11.51 -5.21 3.07
CA GLY A 53 -10.48 -5.22 4.09
C GLY A 53 -11.07 -5.14 5.48
N PHE A 54 -10.53 -5.94 6.39
CA PHE A 54 -10.78 -5.85 7.82
C PHE A 54 -9.63 -5.07 8.45
N VAL A 55 -9.95 -4.02 9.19
CA VAL A 55 -8.95 -3.29 10.00
C VAL A 55 -8.44 -4.24 11.10
N GLY A 56 -7.11 -4.33 11.24
CA GLY A 56 -6.46 -5.31 12.11
C GLY A 56 -5.79 -6.42 11.30
N GLY A 57 -4.53 -6.22 10.93
CA GLY A 57 -3.71 -7.18 10.19
C GLY A 57 -2.67 -7.84 11.09
N ALA A 58 -1.42 -7.93 10.61
CA ALA A 58 -0.32 -8.53 11.36
C ALA A 58 0.03 -7.81 12.67
N SER A 59 -0.43 -6.56 12.86
CA SER A 59 -0.32 -5.87 14.13
C SER A 59 -1.10 -6.56 15.26
N GLN A 60 -2.03 -7.45 14.92
CA GLN A 60 -2.83 -8.26 15.85
C GLN A 60 -2.22 -9.62 16.15
N ASP A 61 -1.10 -10.00 15.50
CA ASP A 61 -0.40 -11.25 15.78
C ASP A 61 0.07 -11.29 17.24
N PRO A 62 -0.02 -12.45 17.93
CA PRO A 62 0.60 -12.64 19.23
C PRO A 62 2.09 -12.28 19.18
N ALA A 63 2.61 -11.68 20.26
CA ALA A 63 3.97 -11.16 20.28
C ALA A 63 5.05 -12.22 20.01
N ASP A 64 4.80 -13.47 20.40
CA ASP A 64 5.67 -14.63 20.22
C ASP A 64 5.40 -15.41 18.94
N LYS A 65 4.36 -15.04 18.16
CA LYS A 65 3.92 -15.74 16.95
C LYS A 65 3.63 -14.79 15.78
N PRO A 66 4.55 -13.85 15.42
CA PRO A 66 4.41 -13.10 14.18
C PRO A 66 4.25 -14.03 12.97
N GLY A 67 3.36 -13.68 12.05
CA GLY A 67 3.05 -14.46 10.85
C GLY A 67 1.70 -15.18 10.89
N VAL A 68 0.95 -15.12 12.01
CA VAL A 68 -0.40 -15.72 12.11
C VAL A 68 -1.33 -15.11 11.08
N ALA A 69 -1.43 -13.79 10.97
CA ALA A 69 -2.27 -13.10 9.99
C ALA A 69 -1.94 -13.52 8.55
N ASN A 70 -0.64 -13.61 8.23
CA ASN A 70 -0.20 -14.03 6.91
C ASN A 70 -0.57 -15.48 6.61
N LEU A 71 -0.43 -16.37 7.59
CA LEU A 71 -0.77 -17.78 7.42
C LEU A 71 -2.29 -17.97 7.32
N VAL A 72 -3.09 -17.23 8.10
CA VAL A 72 -4.56 -17.20 7.95
C VAL A 72 -4.94 -16.75 6.55
N ALA A 73 -4.41 -15.61 6.08
CA ALA A 73 -4.69 -15.11 4.73
C ALA A 73 -4.37 -16.16 3.65
N SER A 74 -3.28 -16.91 3.80
CA SER A 74 -2.86 -17.94 2.85
C SER A 74 -3.66 -19.24 2.95
N LEU A 75 -4.60 -19.36 3.87
CA LEU A 75 -5.37 -20.57 4.13
C LEU A 75 -6.88 -20.40 3.96
N LEU A 76 -7.38 -19.17 3.80
CA LEU A 76 -8.83 -18.92 3.70
C LEU A 76 -9.46 -19.55 2.45
N ASP A 77 -8.71 -19.75 1.38
CA ASP A 77 -9.11 -20.37 0.13
C ASP A 77 -8.59 -21.83 -0.04
N GLU A 78 -8.01 -22.39 1.03
CA GLU A 78 -7.50 -23.76 1.06
C GLU A 78 -8.49 -24.74 1.71
N GLY A 79 -9.75 -24.68 1.24
CA GLY A 79 -10.88 -25.46 1.71
C GLY A 79 -11.76 -24.71 2.72
N ALA A 80 -13.07 -24.77 2.48
CA ALA A 80 -14.06 -24.06 3.30
C ALA A 80 -15.41 -24.78 3.30
N GLY A 81 -16.11 -24.76 4.44
CA GLY A 81 -17.36 -25.50 4.63
C GLY A 81 -17.16 -26.99 4.40
N ASP A 82 -17.96 -27.57 3.52
CA ASP A 82 -17.88 -28.98 3.15
C ASP A 82 -16.85 -29.26 2.02
N LEU A 83 -16.26 -28.24 1.43
CA LEU A 83 -15.30 -28.37 0.36
C LEU A 83 -13.88 -28.47 0.94
N ASP A 84 -13.16 -29.54 0.66
CA ASP A 84 -11.73 -29.61 0.88
C ASP A 84 -10.98 -28.66 -0.08
N ALA A 85 -9.66 -28.50 0.09
CA ALA A 85 -8.86 -27.58 -0.72
C ALA A 85 -8.97 -27.88 -2.22
N ARG A 86 -8.93 -29.17 -2.59
CA ARG A 86 -9.03 -29.59 -3.99
C ARG A 86 -10.39 -29.23 -4.58
N ALA A 87 -11.48 -29.62 -3.92
CA ALA A 87 -12.83 -29.32 -4.38
C ALA A 87 -13.12 -27.82 -4.43
N PHE A 88 -12.54 -27.04 -3.50
CA PHE A 88 -12.67 -25.60 -3.49
C PHE A 88 -11.96 -24.97 -4.71
N GLN A 89 -10.72 -25.36 -4.99
CA GLN A 89 -9.94 -24.87 -6.14
C GLN A 89 -10.58 -25.31 -7.47
N GLU A 90 -11.04 -26.56 -7.60
CA GLU A 90 -11.76 -27.03 -8.79
C GLU A 90 -12.99 -26.16 -9.08
N ARG A 91 -13.75 -25.75 -8.03
CA ARG A 91 -14.91 -24.84 -8.21
C ARG A 91 -14.52 -23.44 -8.68
N LEU A 92 -13.39 -22.91 -8.22
CA LEU A 92 -12.86 -21.63 -8.69
C LEU A 92 -12.43 -21.70 -10.16
N GLU A 93 -11.68 -22.74 -10.52
CA GLU A 93 -11.13 -22.93 -11.86
C GLU A 93 -12.22 -23.17 -12.92
N GLU A 94 -13.20 -24.01 -12.62
CA GLU A 94 -14.33 -24.32 -13.54
C GLU A 94 -15.08 -23.07 -14.04
N ARG A 95 -15.05 -21.97 -13.28
CA ARG A 95 -15.80 -20.73 -13.57
C ARG A 95 -14.91 -19.52 -13.74
N ALA A 96 -13.59 -19.71 -13.78
CA ALA A 96 -12.62 -18.62 -13.82
C ALA A 96 -12.86 -17.57 -12.72
N ILE A 97 -13.28 -18.02 -11.53
CA ILE A 97 -13.43 -17.20 -10.34
C ILE A 97 -12.05 -17.01 -9.71
N ASN A 98 -11.70 -15.78 -9.38
CA ASN A 98 -10.48 -15.49 -8.67
C ASN A 98 -10.82 -14.91 -7.29
N ILE A 99 -10.38 -15.59 -6.24
CA ILE A 99 -10.44 -15.14 -4.85
C ILE A 99 -9.01 -15.10 -4.33
N SER A 100 -8.65 -14.05 -3.62
CA SER A 100 -7.34 -13.98 -2.98
C SER A 100 -7.42 -13.24 -1.65
N PHE A 101 -6.48 -13.56 -0.75
CA PHE A 101 -6.36 -12.90 0.55
C PHE A 101 -4.92 -12.51 0.82
N SER A 102 -4.72 -11.45 1.59
CA SER A 102 -3.39 -11.00 1.99
C SER A 102 -3.44 -10.29 3.35
N ALA A 103 -2.38 -10.46 4.14
CA ALA A 103 -2.20 -9.72 5.37
C ALA A 103 -1.26 -8.54 5.16
N GLN A 104 -1.66 -7.39 5.66
CA GLN A 104 -0.84 -6.20 5.79
C GLN A 104 -0.60 -5.93 7.28
N ARG A 105 0.17 -4.88 7.62
CA ARG A 105 0.39 -4.52 9.03
C ARG A 105 -0.93 -4.20 9.74
N ASP A 106 -1.77 -3.36 9.12
CA ASP A 106 -2.97 -2.79 9.74
C ASP A 106 -4.28 -3.34 9.16
N SER A 107 -4.24 -4.26 8.20
CA SER A 107 -5.43 -4.84 7.59
C SER A 107 -5.22 -6.28 7.10
N LEU A 108 -6.30 -7.07 7.15
CA LEU A 108 -6.45 -8.31 6.40
C LEU A 108 -7.34 -7.98 5.19
N ARG A 109 -6.86 -8.27 3.98
CA ARG A 109 -7.55 -7.92 2.73
C ARG A 109 -7.97 -9.15 1.96
N GLY A 110 -9.03 -8.99 1.19
CA GLY A 110 -9.45 -10.00 0.24
C GLY A 110 -10.00 -9.36 -1.02
N SER A 111 -9.95 -10.12 -2.10
CA SER A 111 -10.52 -9.75 -3.39
C SER A 111 -11.32 -10.87 -4.00
N LEU A 112 -12.32 -10.52 -4.77
CA LEU A 112 -13.09 -11.43 -5.62
C LEU A 112 -13.19 -10.82 -7.02
N LYS A 113 -12.91 -11.64 -8.04
CA LYS A 113 -13.14 -11.27 -9.43
C LYS A 113 -13.87 -12.41 -10.14
N THR A 114 -14.97 -12.09 -10.80
CA THR A 114 -15.80 -13.08 -11.50
C THR A 114 -16.48 -12.49 -12.72
N LEU A 115 -16.95 -13.35 -13.63
CA LEU A 115 -17.91 -12.98 -14.65
C LEU A 115 -19.30 -12.86 -14.02
N VAL A 116 -20.15 -12.00 -14.60
CA VAL A 116 -21.54 -11.80 -14.14
C VAL A 116 -22.31 -13.13 -14.13
N ASP A 117 -22.15 -13.97 -15.15
CA ASP A 117 -22.84 -15.26 -15.24
C ASP A 117 -22.50 -16.27 -14.12
N HIS A 118 -21.44 -15.99 -13.34
CA HIS A 118 -20.95 -16.87 -12.29
C HIS A 118 -20.97 -16.24 -10.89
N HIS A 119 -21.59 -15.07 -10.76
CA HIS A 119 -21.60 -14.31 -9.51
C HIS A 119 -22.17 -15.08 -8.32
N ASP A 120 -23.29 -15.80 -8.45
CA ASP A 120 -23.88 -16.58 -7.36
C ASP A 120 -22.87 -17.54 -6.74
N GLN A 121 -22.21 -18.32 -7.60
CA GLN A 121 -21.23 -19.30 -7.16
C GLN A 121 -19.98 -18.64 -6.58
N ALA A 122 -19.53 -17.53 -7.16
CA ALA A 122 -18.38 -16.77 -6.70
C ALA A 122 -18.60 -16.19 -5.29
N PHE A 123 -19.76 -15.58 -5.05
CA PHE A 123 -20.10 -15.05 -3.74
C PHE A 123 -20.36 -16.16 -2.70
N ASP A 124 -20.90 -17.32 -3.11
CA ASP A 124 -21.04 -18.46 -2.22
C ASP A 124 -19.68 -19.05 -1.81
N LEU A 125 -18.71 -19.16 -2.73
CA LEU A 125 -17.36 -19.59 -2.41
C LEU A 125 -16.65 -18.57 -1.49
N LEU A 126 -16.78 -17.27 -1.77
CA LEU A 126 -16.25 -16.24 -0.89
C LEU A 126 -16.87 -16.30 0.50
N ARG A 127 -18.19 -16.51 0.60
CA ARG A 127 -18.89 -16.70 1.87
C ARG A 127 -18.31 -17.86 2.66
N LEU A 128 -18.10 -19.00 2.02
CA LEU A 128 -17.49 -20.17 2.68
C LEU A 128 -16.07 -19.84 3.16
N ALA A 129 -15.24 -19.27 2.30
CA ALA A 129 -13.86 -18.91 2.64
C ALA A 129 -13.76 -17.98 3.85
N VAL A 130 -14.64 -16.97 3.92
CA VAL A 130 -14.63 -15.98 5.00
C VAL A 130 -15.27 -16.49 6.29
N ASN A 131 -16.36 -17.28 6.21
CA ASN A 131 -17.12 -17.65 7.41
C ASN A 131 -16.77 -19.03 7.95
N ALA A 132 -16.30 -19.96 7.14
CA ALA A 132 -16.09 -21.35 7.51
C ALA A 132 -14.80 -21.95 6.92
N PRO A 133 -13.64 -21.28 7.07
CA PRO A 133 -12.37 -21.86 6.64
C PRO A 133 -12.08 -23.12 7.46
N ARG A 134 -11.59 -24.17 6.80
CA ARG A 134 -11.41 -25.48 7.44
C ARG A 134 -10.17 -25.55 8.31
N PHE A 135 -9.06 -24.97 7.84
CA PHE A 135 -7.74 -25.12 8.44
C PHE A 135 -7.39 -26.60 8.66
N ASP A 136 -7.59 -27.43 7.63
CA ASP A 136 -7.23 -28.84 7.65
C ASP A 136 -5.73 -29.01 7.87
N SER A 137 -5.32 -29.96 8.70
CA SER A 137 -3.92 -30.08 9.12
C SER A 137 -2.97 -30.33 7.95
N SER A 138 -3.39 -31.10 6.92
CA SER A 138 -2.62 -31.31 5.69
C SER A 138 -2.33 -30.00 4.97
N GLU A 139 -3.34 -29.15 4.83
CA GLU A 139 -3.22 -27.87 4.12
C GLU A 139 -2.43 -26.86 4.93
N VAL A 140 -2.64 -26.82 6.23
CA VAL A 140 -1.84 -25.99 7.14
C VAL A 140 -0.34 -26.35 7.02
N GLU A 141 0.01 -27.63 7.00
CA GLU A 141 1.41 -28.03 6.86
C GLU A 141 1.95 -27.77 5.44
N ARG A 142 1.17 -27.96 4.41
CA ARG A 142 1.55 -27.66 3.02
C ARG A 142 1.83 -26.16 2.84
N VAL A 143 0.89 -25.31 3.26
CA VAL A 143 1.02 -23.83 3.17
C VAL A 143 2.16 -23.34 4.05
N ARG A 144 2.29 -23.85 5.29
CA ARG A 144 3.41 -23.57 6.18
C ARG A 144 4.75 -23.86 5.50
N ALA A 145 4.89 -25.04 4.88
CA ALA A 145 6.13 -25.40 4.18
C ALA A 145 6.46 -24.40 3.06
N GLY A 146 5.45 -23.94 2.31
CA GLY A 146 5.59 -22.88 1.31
C GLY A 146 6.06 -21.55 1.90
N VAL A 147 5.45 -21.10 3.00
CA VAL A 147 5.84 -19.87 3.72
C VAL A 147 7.28 -19.99 4.24
N LEU A 148 7.63 -21.12 4.88
CA LEU A 148 8.99 -21.35 5.36
C LEU A 148 10.02 -21.37 4.22
N ALA A 149 9.70 -21.94 3.07
CA ALA A 149 10.56 -21.89 1.89
C ALA A 149 10.73 -20.45 1.37
N GLY A 150 9.66 -19.65 1.39
CA GLY A 150 9.70 -18.21 1.11
C GLY A 150 10.62 -17.47 2.08
N LEU A 151 10.44 -17.69 3.37
CA LEU A 151 11.25 -17.07 4.43
C LEU A 151 12.73 -17.43 4.31
N ARG A 152 13.08 -18.70 3.96
CA ARG A 152 14.50 -19.08 3.71
C ARG A 152 15.10 -18.26 2.56
N ARG A 153 14.37 -18.00 1.48
CA ARG A 153 14.87 -17.14 0.39
C ARG A 153 15.07 -15.69 0.87
N ARG A 154 14.21 -15.20 1.74
CA ARG A 154 14.34 -13.85 2.33
C ARG A 154 15.62 -13.67 3.16
N THR A 155 16.08 -14.72 3.87
CA THR A 155 17.30 -14.63 4.69
C THR A 155 18.58 -14.40 3.87
N THR A 156 18.54 -14.56 2.57
CA THR A 156 19.67 -14.31 1.64
C THR A 156 19.41 -13.14 0.69
N ASN A 157 18.22 -12.53 0.73
CA ASN A 157 17.89 -11.37 -0.10
C ASN A 157 18.25 -10.08 0.65
N PRO A 158 19.22 -9.28 0.15
CA PRO A 158 19.70 -8.11 0.86
C PRO A 158 18.60 -7.03 1.05
N GLY A 159 17.64 -6.92 0.15
CA GLY A 159 16.52 -5.98 0.28
C GLY A 159 15.56 -6.36 1.38
N ASP A 160 15.20 -7.64 1.48
CA ASP A 160 14.35 -8.16 2.55
C ASP A 160 15.02 -7.99 3.91
N ILE A 161 16.31 -8.37 4.00
CA ILE A 161 17.09 -8.21 5.24
C ILE A 161 17.15 -6.74 5.66
N ALA A 162 17.43 -5.81 4.73
CA ALA A 162 17.51 -4.39 5.02
C ALA A 162 16.19 -3.85 5.57
N GLY A 163 15.07 -4.22 4.95
CA GLY A 163 13.74 -3.82 5.40
C GLY A 163 13.39 -4.38 6.77
N ASP A 164 13.54 -5.70 6.96
CA ASP A 164 13.18 -6.36 8.22
C ASP A 164 14.04 -5.82 9.39
N ARG A 165 15.35 -5.61 9.17
CA ARG A 165 16.25 -5.02 10.18
C ARG A 165 15.88 -3.57 10.49
N TRP A 166 15.59 -2.77 9.47
CA TRP A 166 15.16 -1.40 9.65
C TRP A 166 13.90 -1.32 10.53
N PHE A 167 12.86 -2.10 10.21
CA PHE A 167 11.61 -2.12 10.99
C PHE A 167 11.82 -2.62 12.41
N ALA A 168 12.59 -3.69 12.61
CA ALA A 168 12.89 -4.22 13.94
C ALA A 168 13.61 -3.19 14.82
N ARG A 169 14.51 -2.38 14.24
CA ARG A 169 15.24 -1.35 14.97
C ARG A 169 14.43 -0.09 15.19
N ALA A 170 13.60 0.30 14.20
CA ALA A 170 12.71 1.45 14.33
C ALA A 170 11.60 1.22 15.37
N PHE A 171 11.19 -0.03 15.59
CA PHE A 171 10.04 -0.38 16.43
C PHE A 171 10.31 -1.60 17.32
N PRO A 172 11.32 -1.55 18.23
CA PRO A 172 11.81 -2.73 18.94
C PRO A 172 10.73 -3.46 19.76
N ASP A 173 9.84 -2.74 20.43
CA ASP A 173 8.82 -3.32 21.33
C ASP A 173 7.39 -3.13 20.78
N HIS A 174 7.27 -2.79 19.51
CA HIS A 174 5.98 -2.52 18.89
C HIS A 174 5.64 -3.57 17.81
N PRO A 175 4.34 -3.88 17.58
CA PRO A 175 3.95 -4.81 16.51
C PRO A 175 4.53 -4.48 15.13
N TYR A 176 4.76 -3.21 14.84
CA TYR A 176 5.33 -2.79 13.55
C TYR A 176 6.78 -3.23 13.33
N GLY A 177 7.53 -3.51 14.38
CA GLY A 177 8.88 -4.06 14.30
C GLY A 177 8.92 -5.53 13.90
N ARG A 178 7.78 -6.22 13.98
CA ARG A 178 7.68 -7.64 13.65
C ARG A 178 7.40 -7.81 12.14
N PRO A 179 8.05 -8.79 11.46
CA PRO A 179 7.78 -9.05 10.06
C PRO A 179 6.36 -9.62 9.87
N VAL A 180 5.61 -9.07 8.92
CA VAL A 180 4.23 -9.52 8.60
C VAL A 180 4.17 -11.02 8.28
N GLN A 181 5.19 -11.54 7.59
CA GLN A 181 5.27 -12.96 7.22
C GLN A 181 5.79 -13.86 8.35
N GLY A 182 6.15 -13.27 9.49
CA GLY A 182 6.80 -13.99 10.58
C GLY A 182 8.28 -14.30 10.31
N THR A 183 8.84 -15.19 11.13
CA THR A 183 10.20 -15.72 11.00
C THR A 183 10.15 -17.24 10.82
N LEU A 184 11.29 -17.87 10.50
CA LEU A 184 11.39 -19.33 10.42
C LEU A 184 10.96 -20.01 11.74
N GLU A 185 11.32 -19.40 12.86
CA GLU A 185 11.03 -19.94 14.20
C GLU A 185 9.57 -19.72 14.59
N THR A 186 9.01 -18.54 14.31
CA THR A 186 7.64 -18.22 14.72
C THR A 186 6.62 -18.98 13.89
N VAL A 187 6.78 -19.00 12.56
CA VAL A 187 5.85 -19.72 11.65
C VAL A 187 5.85 -21.21 11.92
N ALA A 188 6.99 -21.82 12.30
CA ALA A 188 7.05 -23.23 12.68
C ALA A 188 6.23 -23.56 13.94
N ARG A 189 5.96 -22.58 14.81
CA ARG A 189 5.24 -22.75 16.09
C ARG A 189 3.76 -22.38 16.03
N ILE A 190 3.28 -21.78 14.94
CA ILE A 190 1.87 -21.40 14.78
C ILE A 190 1.02 -22.69 14.68
N GLY A 191 0.07 -22.88 15.58
CA GLY A 191 -0.86 -24.00 15.57
C GLY A 191 -2.20 -23.63 14.91
N ILE A 192 -3.03 -24.66 14.67
CA ILE A 192 -4.39 -24.46 14.10
C ILE A 192 -5.24 -23.59 15.03
N ASP A 193 -5.08 -23.72 16.34
CA ASP A 193 -5.84 -22.93 17.30
C ASP A 193 -5.48 -21.44 17.24
N ASP A 194 -4.23 -21.10 16.92
CA ASP A 194 -3.81 -19.70 16.69
C ASP A 194 -4.50 -19.12 15.46
N LEU A 195 -4.59 -19.91 14.38
CA LEU A 195 -5.28 -19.51 13.14
C LEU A 195 -6.77 -19.26 13.41
N ARG A 196 -7.43 -20.20 14.08
CA ARG A 196 -8.84 -20.08 14.46
C ARG A 196 -9.09 -18.93 15.41
N ALA A 197 -8.19 -18.68 16.34
CA ALA A 197 -8.29 -17.55 17.28
C ALA A 197 -8.17 -16.21 16.53
N PHE A 198 -7.17 -16.06 15.65
CA PHE A 198 -7.02 -14.87 14.84
C PHE A 198 -8.25 -14.61 13.97
N HIS A 199 -8.74 -15.63 13.27
CA HIS A 199 -9.94 -15.54 12.43
C HIS A 199 -11.15 -15.03 13.23
N ARG A 200 -11.45 -15.64 14.37
CA ARG A 200 -12.59 -15.25 15.23
C ARG A 200 -12.47 -13.84 15.80
N ASN A 201 -11.25 -13.42 16.14
CA ASN A 201 -11.03 -12.16 16.84
C ASN A 201 -10.92 -10.97 15.89
N THR A 202 -10.49 -11.19 14.63
CA THR A 202 -10.16 -10.10 13.71
C THR A 202 -11.24 -9.87 12.66
N ILE A 203 -11.94 -10.90 12.22
CA ILE A 203 -12.92 -10.81 11.13
C ILE A 203 -14.31 -10.51 11.69
N ALA A 204 -14.78 -9.27 11.52
CA ALA A 204 -16.07 -8.81 12.01
C ALA A 204 -16.67 -7.72 11.10
N ARG A 205 -17.98 -7.43 11.26
CA ARG A 205 -18.66 -6.45 10.40
C ARG A 205 -18.25 -5.01 10.64
N SER A 206 -18.01 -4.61 11.89
CA SER A 206 -17.74 -3.20 12.23
C SER A 206 -16.37 -2.71 11.77
N ASN A 207 -15.40 -3.63 11.54
CA ASN A 207 -14.09 -3.28 11.01
C ASN A 207 -13.91 -3.60 9.51
N LEU A 208 -15.00 -3.98 8.83
CA LEU A 208 -15.02 -4.30 7.40
C LEU A 208 -15.20 -3.04 6.54
N LYS A 209 -14.45 -2.95 5.48
CA LYS A 209 -14.61 -2.01 4.36
C LYS A 209 -14.78 -2.78 3.07
N VAL A 210 -15.71 -2.34 2.20
CA VAL A 210 -16.04 -3.04 0.95
C VAL A 210 -16.14 -2.05 -0.19
N ALA A 211 -15.46 -2.35 -1.28
CA ALA A 211 -15.53 -1.61 -2.53
C ALA A 211 -15.82 -2.57 -3.70
N THR A 212 -16.71 -2.17 -4.59
CA THR A 212 -17.13 -3.00 -5.72
C THR A 212 -17.23 -2.19 -7.00
N ILE A 213 -16.98 -2.84 -8.12
CA ILE A 213 -17.22 -2.30 -9.45
C ILE A 213 -17.67 -3.43 -10.38
N GLY A 214 -18.60 -3.17 -11.27
CA GLY A 214 -18.96 -4.13 -12.31
C GLY A 214 -20.37 -3.95 -12.88
N ALA A 215 -20.72 -4.88 -13.77
CA ALA A 215 -22.00 -4.94 -14.45
C ALA A 215 -23.08 -5.62 -13.55
N ILE A 216 -23.34 -5.00 -12.42
CA ILE A 216 -24.31 -5.44 -11.41
C ILE A 216 -24.95 -4.20 -10.79
N ASP A 217 -26.23 -4.27 -10.46
CA ASP A 217 -26.90 -3.13 -9.85
C ASP A 217 -26.69 -3.04 -8.33
N ALA A 218 -27.02 -1.87 -7.77
CA ALA A 218 -26.83 -1.57 -6.36
C ALA A 218 -27.62 -2.49 -5.42
N GLN A 219 -28.80 -2.91 -5.80
CA GLN A 219 -29.65 -3.79 -4.97
C GLN A 219 -29.09 -5.22 -4.96
N GLU A 220 -28.68 -5.69 -6.12
CA GLU A 220 -28.16 -7.04 -6.30
C GLU A 220 -26.81 -7.18 -5.60
N ILE A 221 -25.86 -6.23 -5.77
CA ILE A 221 -24.57 -6.27 -5.08
C ILE A 221 -24.73 -6.16 -3.56
N ALA A 222 -25.71 -5.38 -3.08
CA ALA A 222 -26.00 -5.31 -1.64
C ALA A 222 -26.44 -6.65 -1.09
N ALA A 223 -27.29 -7.39 -1.80
CA ALA A 223 -27.75 -8.73 -1.40
C ALA A 223 -26.59 -9.74 -1.37
N PHE A 224 -25.68 -9.68 -2.35
CA PHE A 224 -24.50 -10.55 -2.39
C PHE A 224 -23.53 -10.25 -1.25
N VAL A 225 -23.23 -8.99 -1.01
CA VAL A 225 -22.32 -8.60 0.10
C VAL A 225 -22.92 -9.01 1.44
N ASP A 226 -24.21 -8.81 1.63
CA ASP A 226 -24.92 -9.24 2.83
C ASP A 226 -24.85 -10.77 3.01
N ARG A 227 -25.07 -11.54 1.94
CA ARG A 227 -24.93 -13.01 1.94
C ARG A 227 -23.54 -13.44 2.42
N VAL A 228 -22.49 -12.73 2.01
CA VAL A 228 -21.11 -13.07 2.39
C VAL A 228 -20.83 -12.71 3.84
N PHE A 229 -21.16 -11.51 4.27
CA PHE A 229 -20.59 -10.93 5.49
C PHE A 229 -21.57 -10.74 6.65
N ALA A 230 -22.89 -10.84 6.44
CA ALA A 230 -23.87 -10.57 7.51
C ALA A 230 -23.81 -11.58 8.66
N ALA A 231 -23.31 -12.81 8.40
CA ALA A 231 -23.16 -13.86 9.43
C ALA A 231 -21.94 -13.62 10.34
N LEU A 232 -21.04 -12.71 9.98
CA LEU A 232 -19.87 -12.39 10.80
C LEU A 232 -20.28 -11.75 12.14
N PRO A 233 -19.44 -11.88 13.18
CA PRO A 233 -19.63 -11.15 14.43
C PRO A 233 -19.79 -9.64 14.19
N GLN A 234 -20.55 -8.95 15.05
CA GLN A 234 -20.72 -7.50 14.96
C GLN A 234 -19.40 -6.79 15.20
N GLU A 235 -18.70 -7.14 16.28
CA GLU A 235 -17.49 -6.46 16.74
C GLU A 235 -16.30 -7.42 16.76
N PRO A 236 -15.12 -6.96 16.32
CA PRO A 236 -13.88 -7.71 16.47
C PRO A 236 -13.36 -7.62 17.92
N GLN A 237 -12.49 -8.55 18.28
CA GLN A 237 -11.78 -8.55 19.57
C GLN A 237 -10.31 -8.15 19.34
N LEU A 238 -10.10 -6.91 18.84
CA LEU A 238 -8.77 -6.43 18.53
C LEU A 238 -8.02 -5.99 19.79
N VAL A 239 -6.72 -6.32 19.79
CA VAL A 239 -5.79 -5.78 20.81
C VAL A 239 -5.47 -4.33 20.44
N SER A 240 -5.46 -3.45 21.45
CA SER A 240 -5.07 -2.06 21.23
C SER A 240 -3.60 -1.94 20.84
N VAL A 241 -3.33 -1.36 19.67
CA VAL A 241 -1.99 -1.05 19.18
C VAL A 241 -1.70 0.42 19.46
N PRO A 242 -0.69 0.76 20.29
CA PRO A 242 -0.40 2.15 20.64
C PRO A 242 0.15 2.95 19.46
N GLU A 243 0.06 4.27 19.55
CA GLU A 243 0.81 5.17 18.66
C GLU A 243 2.30 5.03 18.91
N VAL A 244 3.12 5.10 17.86
CA VAL A 244 4.55 4.94 17.97
C VAL A 244 5.31 5.85 16.99
N VAL A 245 6.47 6.29 17.43
CA VAL A 245 7.43 7.05 16.60
C VAL A 245 8.65 6.15 16.36
N PRO A 246 9.16 6.08 15.11
CA PRO A 246 10.34 5.27 14.82
C PRO A 246 11.57 5.73 15.61
N GLN A 247 12.27 4.78 16.17
CA GLN A 247 13.50 4.98 16.97
C GLN A 247 14.76 4.85 16.08
N GLY A 248 15.94 4.96 16.70
CA GLY A 248 17.22 4.75 16.03
C GLY A 248 17.64 5.87 15.08
N GLY A 249 16.98 7.02 15.13
CA GLY A 249 17.29 8.16 14.26
C GLY A 249 18.75 8.64 14.40
N GLY A 250 19.49 8.64 13.28
CA GLY A 250 20.92 8.96 13.21
C GLY A 250 21.83 7.77 13.44
N GLU A 251 21.28 6.57 13.63
CA GLU A 251 22.04 5.33 13.72
C GLU A 251 22.23 4.70 12.36
N GLN A 252 23.31 3.94 12.24
CA GLN A 252 23.64 3.16 11.06
C GLN A 252 23.94 1.73 11.48
N GLU A 253 23.29 0.76 10.81
CA GLU A 253 23.55 -0.65 10.96
C GLU A 253 24.12 -1.22 9.67
N ILE A 254 25.22 -1.98 9.77
CA ILE A 254 25.80 -2.71 8.64
C ILE A 254 25.61 -4.21 8.90
N VAL A 255 24.94 -4.88 7.97
CA VAL A 255 24.80 -6.34 7.98
C VAL A 255 25.74 -6.90 6.92
N ASP A 256 26.76 -7.64 7.34
CA ASP A 256 27.71 -8.28 6.43
C ASP A 256 27.01 -9.40 5.65
N LEU A 257 26.95 -9.24 4.34
CA LEU A 257 26.44 -10.23 3.39
C LEU A 257 27.34 -10.23 2.16
N ASP A 258 27.80 -11.40 1.74
CA ASP A 258 28.66 -11.53 0.57
C ASP A 258 27.87 -11.43 -0.73
N VAL A 259 27.61 -10.20 -1.14
CA VAL A 259 26.87 -9.85 -2.36
C VAL A 259 27.59 -8.74 -3.12
N PRO A 260 27.43 -8.67 -4.47
CA PRO A 260 28.16 -7.69 -5.28
C PRO A 260 27.68 -6.24 -5.10
N GLN A 261 26.51 -6.04 -4.50
CA GLN A 261 25.90 -4.74 -4.27
C GLN A 261 25.46 -4.60 -2.83
N THR A 262 25.69 -3.43 -2.26
CA THR A 262 25.09 -3.04 -0.99
C THR A 262 23.69 -2.48 -1.22
N VAL A 263 22.70 -3.03 -0.52
CA VAL A 263 21.37 -2.45 -0.42
C VAL A 263 21.32 -1.56 0.83
N ILE A 264 20.87 -0.34 0.63
CA ILE A 264 20.70 0.67 1.69
C ILE A 264 19.21 0.94 1.84
N ALA A 265 18.65 0.67 3.01
CA ALA A 265 17.36 1.17 3.44
C ALA A 265 17.58 2.34 4.40
N PHE A 266 16.87 3.44 4.18
CA PHE A 266 16.91 4.59 5.07
C PHE A 266 15.50 5.09 5.36
N GLY A 267 15.32 5.67 6.52
CA GLY A 267 14.01 6.21 6.87
C GLY A 267 13.97 6.82 8.26
N GLY A 268 12.81 7.36 8.60
CA GLY A 268 12.57 8.01 9.88
C GLY A 268 11.13 8.48 10.01
N ILE A 269 10.93 9.49 10.85
CA ILE A 269 9.62 10.09 11.06
C ILE A 269 9.07 10.62 9.74
N GLY A 270 7.82 10.32 9.46
CA GLY A 270 7.01 10.88 8.38
C GLY A 270 5.68 11.39 8.92
N LEU A 271 4.70 11.52 8.05
CA LEU A 271 3.37 12.03 8.42
C LEU A 271 2.32 10.94 8.23
N LYS A 272 1.36 10.89 9.15
CA LYS A 272 0.17 10.04 9.04
C LYS A 272 -0.74 10.56 7.93
N ARG A 273 -1.59 9.71 7.39
CA ARG A 273 -2.48 10.07 6.28
C ARG A 273 -3.46 11.19 6.62
N SER A 274 -3.88 11.24 7.87
CA SER A 274 -4.77 12.27 8.42
C SER A 274 -4.10 13.61 8.71
N ASP A 275 -2.77 13.70 8.61
CA ASP A 275 -2.05 14.94 8.89
C ASP A 275 -2.37 16.01 7.81
N PRO A 276 -2.68 17.26 8.19
CA PRO A 276 -3.00 18.34 7.25
C PRO A 276 -1.85 18.64 6.28
N ASP A 277 -0.60 18.38 6.65
CA ASP A 277 0.56 18.54 5.79
C ASP A 277 0.90 17.29 4.95
N PHE A 278 0.04 16.26 4.97
CA PHE A 278 0.30 15.04 4.19
C PHE A 278 0.35 15.30 2.68
N ILE A 279 -0.56 16.11 2.14
CA ILE A 279 -0.56 16.42 0.69
C ILE A 279 0.68 17.25 0.29
N PRO A 280 1.07 18.31 1.01
CA PRO A 280 2.37 18.96 0.82
C PRO A 280 3.57 17.99 0.90
N ALA A 281 3.59 17.10 1.89
CA ALA A 281 4.63 16.07 2.02
C ALA A 281 4.64 15.07 0.86
N TYR A 282 3.48 14.71 0.33
CA TYR A 282 3.35 13.84 -0.83
C TYR A 282 3.93 14.50 -2.09
N VAL A 283 3.66 15.79 -2.31
CA VAL A 283 4.27 16.56 -3.39
C VAL A 283 5.78 16.68 -3.19
N LEU A 284 6.24 16.98 -1.97
CA LEU A 284 7.65 17.02 -1.61
C LEU A 284 8.35 15.70 -1.93
N ASN A 285 7.77 14.58 -1.47
CA ASN A 285 8.34 13.26 -1.72
C ASN A 285 8.41 12.94 -3.21
N HIS A 286 7.41 13.33 -4.00
CA HIS A 286 7.45 13.16 -5.45
C HIS A 286 8.67 13.87 -6.06
N ILE A 287 8.96 15.11 -5.64
CA ILE A 287 10.13 15.89 -6.10
C ILE A 287 11.43 15.22 -5.64
N LEU A 288 11.49 14.74 -4.39
CA LEU A 288 12.70 14.20 -3.81
C LEU A 288 13.10 12.84 -4.42
N GLY A 289 12.23 11.82 -4.31
CA GLY A 289 12.55 10.45 -4.72
C GLY A 289 11.36 9.63 -5.24
N GLY A 290 10.12 10.11 -5.07
CA GLY A 290 8.91 9.39 -5.50
C GLY A 290 8.56 9.57 -6.99
N GLY A 291 9.12 10.56 -7.66
CA GLY A 291 8.84 10.90 -9.06
C GLY A 291 9.66 10.13 -10.08
N SER A 292 10.19 8.97 -9.73
CA SER A 292 11.03 8.14 -10.62
C SER A 292 12.10 8.97 -11.36
N PHE A 293 12.11 8.94 -12.69
CA PHE A 293 13.10 9.62 -13.55
C PHE A 293 13.20 11.14 -13.35
N SER A 294 12.15 11.80 -12.86
CA SER A 294 12.14 13.26 -12.68
C SER A 294 12.57 13.72 -11.28
N SER A 295 12.79 12.77 -10.34
CA SER A 295 13.12 13.11 -8.96
C SER A 295 14.58 13.56 -8.78
N ARG A 296 14.84 14.31 -7.70
CA ARG A 296 16.21 14.78 -7.37
C ARG A 296 17.16 13.62 -7.11
N LEU A 297 16.72 12.60 -6.35
CA LEU A 297 17.55 11.44 -6.03
C LEU A 297 17.94 10.69 -7.31
N TYR A 298 16.99 10.44 -8.20
CA TYR A 298 17.28 9.76 -9.46
C TYR A 298 18.30 10.53 -10.31
N ARG A 299 18.09 11.83 -10.48
CA ARG A 299 18.97 12.70 -11.26
C ARG A 299 20.39 12.75 -10.67
N GLU A 300 20.52 12.90 -9.35
CA GLU A 300 21.82 13.05 -8.71
C GLU A 300 22.60 11.75 -8.56
N VAL A 301 21.91 10.64 -8.24
CA VAL A 301 22.55 9.34 -7.99
C VAL A 301 22.74 8.56 -9.29
N ARG A 302 21.72 8.52 -10.15
CA ARG A 302 21.75 7.72 -11.38
C ARG A 302 22.25 8.51 -12.59
N GLU A 303 21.56 9.58 -13.00
CA GLU A 303 21.85 10.26 -14.27
C GLU A 303 23.22 10.91 -14.28
N LYS A 304 23.55 11.68 -13.25
CA LYS A 304 24.80 12.43 -13.21
C LYS A 304 26.02 11.60 -12.83
N ARG A 305 25.85 10.51 -12.07
CA ARG A 305 26.99 9.79 -11.46
C ARG A 305 27.00 8.30 -11.75
N GLY A 306 25.92 7.71 -12.25
CA GLY A 306 25.84 6.29 -12.57
C GLY A 306 26.03 5.36 -11.37
N LEU A 307 25.72 5.84 -10.14
CA LEU A 307 26.00 5.09 -8.92
C LEU A 307 25.02 3.95 -8.66
N ALA A 308 23.77 4.10 -9.10
CA ALA A 308 22.73 3.09 -8.89
C ALA A 308 21.77 3.01 -10.07
N TYR A 309 21.15 1.84 -10.26
CA TYR A 309 20.09 1.68 -11.25
C TYR A 309 18.78 2.31 -10.79
N SER A 310 18.45 2.17 -9.51
CA SER A 310 17.27 2.75 -8.89
C SER A 310 17.60 3.36 -7.53
N VAL A 311 17.01 4.50 -7.26
CA VAL A 311 16.98 5.17 -5.96
C VAL A 311 15.61 5.81 -5.81
N TYR A 312 15.00 5.69 -4.63
CA TYR A 312 13.64 6.14 -4.41
C TYR A 312 13.41 6.57 -2.97
N SER A 313 12.34 7.35 -2.78
CA SER A 313 11.74 7.60 -1.46
C SER A 313 10.22 7.54 -1.53
N TYR A 314 9.58 7.25 -0.41
CA TYR A 314 8.13 7.19 -0.28
C TYR A 314 7.67 7.52 1.13
N LEU A 315 6.39 7.89 1.25
CA LEU A 315 5.70 8.02 2.53
C LEU A 315 4.94 6.72 2.81
N ALA A 316 5.06 6.22 4.04
CA ALA A 316 4.29 5.07 4.52
C ALA A 316 3.44 5.50 5.72
N PRO A 317 2.19 5.94 5.48
CA PRO A 317 1.30 6.41 6.52
C PRO A 317 0.53 5.25 7.16
N TYR A 318 1.21 4.50 8.04
CA TYR A 318 0.54 3.47 8.83
C TYR A 318 -0.43 4.07 9.84
N ASP A 319 -1.37 3.27 10.33
CA ASP A 319 -2.40 3.72 11.28
C ASP A 319 -1.79 4.29 12.57
N ARG A 320 -0.67 3.71 13.05
CA ARG A 320 -0.01 4.06 14.31
C ARG A 320 1.33 4.77 14.15
N ALA A 321 1.80 4.98 12.91
CA ALA A 321 3.05 5.70 12.64
C ALA A 321 3.05 6.28 11.22
N GLY A 322 3.46 7.52 11.06
CA GLY A 322 3.83 8.06 9.76
C GLY A 322 5.31 7.86 9.51
N LEU A 323 5.69 7.30 8.36
CA LEU A 323 7.08 7.10 7.98
C LEU A 323 7.46 7.82 6.68
N PHE A 324 8.68 8.29 6.64
CA PHE A 324 9.42 8.60 5.43
C PHE A 324 10.47 7.52 5.23
N MET A 325 10.47 6.89 4.08
CA MET A 325 11.32 5.74 3.75
C MET A 325 11.97 5.94 2.39
N GLY A 326 13.10 5.28 2.18
CA GLY A 326 13.73 5.21 0.87
C GLY A 326 14.76 4.09 0.79
N GLY A 327 15.26 3.89 -0.42
CA GLY A 327 16.25 2.85 -0.65
C GLY A 327 17.07 3.07 -1.92
N VAL A 328 18.23 2.44 -1.95
CA VAL A 328 19.12 2.37 -3.11
C VAL A 328 19.88 1.05 -3.10
N SER A 329 20.15 0.50 -4.28
CA SER A 329 21.08 -0.61 -4.46
C SER A 329 22.26 -0.13 -5.32
N THR A 330 23.48 -0.26 -4.81
CA THR A 330 24.69 0.26 -5.43
C THR A 330 25.87 -0.68 -5.22
N ARG A 331 26.93 -0.54 -6.00
CA ARG A 331 28.17 -1.32 -5.78
C ARG A 331 28.73 -1.05 -4.40
N ASN A 332 29.39 -2.05 -3.81
CA ASN A 332 29.94 -1.97 -2.47
C ASN A 332 30.91 -0.78 -2.30
N ASP A 333 31.78 -0.53 -3.26
CA ASP A 333 32.75 0.60 -3.28
C ASP A 333 32.10 1.98 -3.51
N ARG A 334 30.79 2.03 -3.80
CA ARG A 334 30.04 3.26 -4.06
C ARG A 334 28.93 3.54 -3.02
N ALA A 335 28.79 2.66 -2.03
CA ALA A 335 27.72 2.76 -1.05
C ALA A 335 27.82 4.05 -0.21
N ALA A 336 29.02 4.39 0.26
CA ALA A 336 29.29 5.59 1.03
C ALA A 336 28.96 6.87 0.25
N GLU A 337 29.41 6.94 -1.01
CA GLU A 337 29.15 8.09 -1.91
C GLU A 337 27.64 8.22 -2.17
N SER A 338 26.96 7.11 -2.48
CA SER A 338 25.51 7.12 -2.75
C SER A 338 24.70 7.60 -1.56
N LEU A 339 25.03 7.12 -0.36
CA LEU A 339 24.37 7.54 0.88
C LEU A 339 24.61 9.03 1.17
N ALA A 340 25.85 9.49 1.02
CA ALA A 340 26.20 10.90 1.24
C ALA A 340 25.41 11.84 0.31
N ILE A 341 25.26 11.47 -0.97
CA ILE A 341 24.46 12.25 -1.94
C ILE A 341 22.97 12.24 -1.55
N ILE A 342 22.42 11.09 -1.15
CA ILE A 342 21.02 10.99 -0.71
C ILE A 342 20.77 11.93 0.47
N LEU A 343 21.61 11.86 1.50
CA LEU A 343 21.51 12.71 2.69
C LEU A 343 21.67 14.20 2.37
N ASP A 344 22.58 14.55 1.47
CA ASP A 344 22.77 15.93 0.96
C ASP A 344 21.52 16.44 0.24
N GLN A 345 20.88 15.62 -0.60
CA GLN A 345 19.65 16.03 -1.30
C GLN A 345 18.46 16.18 -0.34
N ILE A 346 18.34 15.32 0.66
CA ILE A 346 17.34 15.45 1.73
C ILE A 346 17.56 16.75 2.51
N LYS A 347 18.79 17.05 2.89
CA LYS A 347 19.14 18.30 3.56
C LYS A 347 18.82 19.52 2.70
N LYS A 348 19.24 19.53 1.44
CA LYS A 348 18.99 20.64 0.51
C LYS A 348 17.51 20.95 0.31
N ILE A 349 16.68 19.91 0.15
CA ILE A 349 15.23 20.14 -0.02
C ILE A 349 14.57 20.57 1.29
N ALA A 350 15.08 20.13 2.44
CA ALA A 350 14.60 20.55 3.75
C ALA A 350 14.93 22.03 4.04
N GLU A 351 16.13 22.50 3.65
CA GLU A 351 16.58 23.87 3.89
C GLU A 351 16.00 24.87 2.87
N ALA A 352 16.06 24.56 1.58
CA ALA A 352 15.71 25.48 0.50
C ALA A 352 14.30 25.27 -0.07
N GLY A 353 13.68 24.12 0.19
CA GLY A 353 12.44 23.72 -0.46
C GLY A 353 12.62 23.33 -1.94
N PRO A 354 11.52 23.20 -2.68
CA PRO A 354 11.56 22.97 -4.12
C PRO A 354 11.74 24.29 -4.87
N THR A 355 12.27 24.21 -6.09
CA THR A 355 12.17 25.32 -7.04
C THR A 355 10.73 25.46 -7.56
N ALA A 356 10.38 26.64 -8.09
CA ALA A 356 9.07 26.86 -8.69
C ALA A 356 8.80 25.89 -9.85
N GLU A 357 9.83 25.55 -10.63
CA GLU A 357 9.73 24.62 -11.75
C GLU A 357 9.50 23.19 -11.27
N GLU A 358 10.22 22.72 -10.24
CA GLU A 358 10.02 21.40 -9.65
C GLU A 358 8.61 21.24 -9.08
N LEU A 359 8.12 22.26 -8.38
CA LEU A 359 6.77 22.25 -7.83
C LEU A 359 5.70 22.19 -8.94
N ALA A 360 5.83 23.02 -9.97
CA ALA A 360 4.90 23.04 -11.09
C ALA A 360 4.89 21.70 -11.85
N LYS A 361 6.05 21.13 -12.13
CA LYS A 361 6.16 19.81 -12.80
C LYS A 361 5.58 18.68 -11.95
N ALA A 362 5.86 18.66 -10.64
CA ALA A 362 5.32 17.66 -9.72
C ALA A 362 3.80 17.71 -9.65
N LYS A 363 3.20 18.90 -9.50
CA LYS A 363 1.74 19.10 -9.50
C LYS A 363 1.12 18.63 -10.81
N SER A 364 1.66 19.08 -11.96
CA SER A 364 1.18 18.70 -13.29
C SER A 364 1.21 17.17 -13.48
N TYR A 365 2.29 16.51 -13.08
CA TYR A 365 2.41 15.05 -13.18
C TYR A 365 1.42 14.33 -12.26
N LEU A 366 1.39 14.71 -10.98
CA LEU A 366 0.53 14.07 -9.99
C LEU A 366 -0.97 14.18 -10.32
N ILE A 367 -1.38 15.30 -10.91
CA ILE A 367 -2.75 15.54 -11.38
C ILE A 367 -3.00 14.76 -12.67
N GLY A 368 -2.13 14.92 -13.66
CA GLY A 368 -2.32 14.32 -15.00
C GLY A 368 -2.20 12.80 -15.02
N SER A 369 -1.40 12.20 -14.14
CA SER A 369 -1.25 10.74 -14.07
C SER A 369 -2.30 10.05 -13.20
N PHE A 370 -3.09 10.79 -12.42
CA PHE A 370 -4.05 10.19 -11.50
C PHE A 370 -5.12 9.33 -12.18
N PRO A 371 -5.72 9.72 -13.32
CA PRO A 371 -6.67 8.87 -14.02
C PRO A 371 -6.12 7.51 -14.44
N LEU A 372 -4.81 7.38 -14.66
CA LEU A 372 -4.17 6.12 -15.03
C LEU A 372 -4.19 5.06 -13.91
N ARG A 373 -4.59 5.44 -12.70
CA ARG A 373 -4.77 4.51 -11.58
C ARG A 373 -6.11 3.79 -11.62
N PHE A 374 -6.99 4.16 -12.56
CA PHE A 374 -8.36 3.66 -12.70
C PHE A 374 -8.56 2.95 -14.06
N ASP A 375 -7.52 2.29 -14.58
CA ASP A 375 -7.51 1.66 -15.91
C ASP A 375 -8.13 0.26 -15.93
N THR A 376 -8.35 -0.36 -14.76
CA THR A 376 -8.99 -1.68 -14.64
C THR A 376 -9.94 -1.72 -13.44
N SER A 377 -10.99 -2.58 -13.54
CA SER A 377 -11.98 -2.73 -12.46
C SER A 377 -11.32 -3.07 -11.11
N GLY A 378 -10.35 -3.98 -11.08
CA GLY A 378 -9.63 -4.31 -9.84
C GLY A 378 -8.87 -3.12 -9.25
N LYS A 379 -8.22 -2.28 -10.08
CA LYS A 379 -7.55 -1.08 -9.59
C LYS A 379 -8.55 -0.03 -9.08
N ILE A 380 -9.71 0.11 -9.74
CA ILE A 380 -10.76 1.02 -9.27
C ILE A 380 -11.25 0.57 -7.90
N ALA A 381 -11.67 -0.68 -7.76
CA ALA A 381 -12.12 -1.23 -6.47
C ALA A 381 -11.04 -1.11 -5.39
N GLY A 382 -9.78 -1.43 -5.73
CA GLY A 382 -8.64 -1.29 -4.82
C GLY A 382 -8.39 0.14 -4.36
N GLN A 383 -8.48 1.14 -5.26
CA GLN A 383 -8.37 2.55 -4.86
C GLN A 383 -9.53 2.99 -3.95
N LEU A 384 -10.75 2.54 -4.21
CA LEU A 384 -11.90 2.82 -3.35
C LEU A 384 -11.71 2.21 -1.96
N LEU A 385 -11.21 0.98 -1.89
CA LEU A 385 -10.91 0.32 -0.62
C LEU A 385 -9.83 1.09 0.16
N GLU A 386 -8.73 1.50 -0.49
CA GLU A 386 -7.68 2.29 0.17
C GLU A 386 -8.24 3.60 0.73
N ILE A 387 -9.06 4.32 -0.03
CA ILE A 387 -9.68 5.58 0.41
C ILE A 387 -10.58 5.35 1.64
N GLN A 388 -11.30 4.21 1.69
CA GLN A 388 -12.11 3.83 2.85
C GLN A 388 -11.25 3.48 4.07
N LEU A 389 -10.20 2.67 3.90
CA LEU A 389 -9.30 2.27 4.98
C LEU A 389 -8.57 3.48 5.58
N GLU A 390 -8.18 4.44 4.73
CA GLU A 390 -7.54 5.69 5.15
C GLU A 390 -8.54 6.77 5.64
N ASN A 391 -9.84 6.50 5.65
CA ASN A 391 -10.92 7.40 6.08
C ASN A 391 -10.92 8.78 5.37
N LEU A 392 -10.64 8.82 4.07
CA LEU A 392 -10.51 10.07 3.30
C LEU A 392 -11.83 10.67 2.83
N GLY A 393 -12.92 9.92 2.93
CA GLY A 393 -14.25 10.31 2.43
C GLY A 393 -14.48 9.89 0.99
N ILE A 394 -15.74 9.65 0.65
CA ILE A 394 -16.17 9.17 -0.67
C ILE A 394 -15.90 10.18 -1.81
N ASP A 395 -15.83 11.45 -1.44
CA ASP A 395 -15.56 12.58 -2.33
C ASP A 395 -14.05 12.82 -2.58
N TYR A 396 -13.18 11.99 -2.00
CA TYR A 396 -11.73 12.20 -2.07
C TYR A 396 -11.20 12.21 -3.51
N ILE A 397 -11.73 11.34 -4.37
CA ILE A 397 -11.30 11.27 -5.78
C ILE A 397 -11.53 12.61 -6.48
N ASP A 398 -12.67 13.25 -6.26
CA ASP A 398 -13.05 14.52 -6.91
C ASP A 398 -12.21 15.69 -6.40
N ARG A 399 -11.96 15.76 -5.09
CA ARG A 399 -11.23 16.90 -4.49
C ARG A 399 -9.72 16.75 -4.45
N ARG A 400 -9.17 15.51 -4.66
CA ARG A 400 -7.73 15.25 -4.58
C ARG A 400 -6.89 16.16 -5.47
N ASN A 401 -7.29 16.32 -6.72
CA ASN A 401 -6.54 17.15 -7.67
C ASN A 401 -6.54 18.61 -7.25
N GLY A 402 -7.65 19.12 -6.73
CA GLY A 402 -7.73 20.46 -6.14
C GLY A 402 -6.83 20.63 -4.92
N LEU A 403 -6.74 19.60 -4.05
CA LEU A 403 -5.81 19.60 -2.92
C LEU A 403 -4.35 19.71 -3.36
N ILE A 404 -3.95 18.99 -4.42
CA ILE A 404 -2.60 19.08 -4.97
C ILE A 404 -2.37 20.42 -5.64
N GLU A 405 -3.35 20.93 -6.40
CA GLU A 405 -3.23 22.23 -7.06
C GLU A 405 -3.06 23.39 -6.07
N ALA A 406 -3.69 23.31 -4.92
CA ALA A 406 -3.60 24.30 -3.87
C ALA A 406 -2.24 24.34 -3.15
N VAL A 407 -1.40 23.27 -3.27
CA VAL A 407 -0.10 23.22 -2.59
C VAL A 407 0.82 24.36 -3.04
N THR A 408 1.31 25.15 -2.10
CA THR A 408 2.28 26.23 -2.30
C THR A 408 3.72 25.78 -1.97
N ALA A 409 4.70 26.57 -2.38
CA ALA A 409 6.10 26.33 -2.00
C ALA A 409 6.31 26.45 -0.48
N ASP A 410 5.52 27.32 0.19
CA ASP A 410 5.56 27.49 1.64
C ASP A 410 5.02 26.26 2.37
N ASP A 411 3.93 25.64 1.84
CA ASP A 411 3.40 24.42 2.38
C ASP A 411 4.41 23.26 2.28
N VAL A 412 5.10 23.17 1.14
CA VAL A 412 6.15 22.16 0.94
C VAL A 412 7.33 22.39 1.88
N ARG A 413 7.75 23.67 2.07
CA ARG A 413 8.81 24.00 3.04
C ARG A 413 8.40 23.68 4.48
N ARG A 414 7.17 24.00 4.86
CA ARG A 414 6.63 23.67 6.18
C ARG A 414 6.61 22.16 6.42
N ALA A 415 6.11 21.37 5.45
CA ALA A 415 6.14 19.92 5.54
C ALA A 415 7.57 19.38 5.64
N ALA A 416 8.51 19.89 4.81
CA ALA A 416 9.91 19.50 4.86
C ALA A 416 10.54 19.79 6.23
N ALA A 417 10.27 20.95 6.81
CA ALA A 417 10.77 21.31 8.13
C ALA A 417 10.28 20.36 9.24
N ARG A 418 9.08 19.80 9.12
CA ARG A 418 8.50 18.92 10.15
C ARG A 418 9.18 17.55 10.22
N PHE A 419 9.58 16.97 9.12
CA PHE A 419 10.11 15.59 9.14
C PHE A 419 11.48 15.42 8.44
N LEU A 420 12.00 16.41 7.71
CA LEU A 420 13.31 16.33 7.05
C LEU A 420 14.37 17.29 7.61
N ALA A 421 14.01 18.44 8.19
CA ALA A 421 14.99 19.47 8.58
C ALA A 421 16.02 19.00 9.63
N ASN A 422 15.59 18.14 10.53
CA ASN A 422 16.44 17.49 11.51
C ASN A 422 16.47 15.97 11.29
N ALA A 423 16.30 15.52 10.04
CA ALA A 423 16.14 14.12 9.72
C ALA A 423 17.36 13.31 10.15
N ARG A 424 17.29 12.82 11.37
CA ARG A 424 18.18 11.77 11.87
C ARG A 424 17.59 10.44 11.35
N LEU A 425 17.97 10.08 10.12
CA LEU A 425 17.49 8.85 9.52
C LEU A 425 18.17 7.64 10.15
N LEU A 426 17.40 6.60 10.40
CA LEU A 426 17.93 5.27 10.62
C LEU A 426 18.34 4.70 9.27
N VAL A 427 19.56 4.18 9.17
CA VAL A 427 20.12 3.61 7.93
C VAL A 427 20.54 2.18 8.16
N THR A 428 20.05 1.27 7.33
CA THR A 428 20.49 -0.14 7.33
C THR A 428 21.16 -0.45 6.01
N LEU A 429 22.41 -0.90 6.06
CA LEU A 429 23.18 -1.34 4.89
C LEU A 429 23.35 -2.86 4.95
N VAL A 430 23.05 -3.54 3.85
CA VAL A 430 23.24 -4.99 3.73
C VAL A 430 24.16 -5.26 2.55
N GLY A 431 25.32 -5.83 2.82
CA GLY A 431 26.40 -6.03 1.87
C GLY A 431 27.76 -5.86 2.52
N ARG A 432 28.78 -5.58 1.71
CA ARG A 432 30.15 -5.27 2.14
C ARG A 432 30.58 -3.89 1.65
N PRO A 433 29.95 -2.82 2.14
CA PRO A 433 30.34 -1.47 1.73
C PRO A 433 31.77 -1.17 2.18
N ASP A 434 32.51 -0.40 1.36
CA ASP A 434 33.71 0.27 1.86
C ASP A 434 33.37 1.14 3.07
N PRO A 435 34.33 1.48 3.96
CA PRO A 435 34.04 2.22 5.18
C PRO A 435 33.12 3.42 4.95
N VAL A 436 31.90 3.33 5.47
CA VAL A 436 30.91 4.41 5.41
C VAL A 436 31.14 5.30 6.64
N PRO A 437 31.43 6.61 6.47
CA PRO A 437 31.56 7.51 7.61
C PRO A 437 30.26 7.52 8.41
N ASN A 438 30.37 7.32 9.73
CA ASN A 438 29.23 7.47 10.61
C ASN A 438 28.72 8.91 10.49
N PRO A 439 27.42 9.16 10.32
CA PRO A 439 26.91 10.53 10.33
C PRO A 439 27.30 11.18 11.66
N ALA A 440 28.03 12.31 11.57
CA ALA A 440 28.49 13.01 12.76
C ALA A 440 27.32 13.27 13.72
N PRO A 441 27.50 13.02 15.05
CA PRO A 441 26.49 13.39 16.02
C PRO A 441 26.23 14.90 15.89
N ALA A 442 24.97 15.28 15.72
CA ALA A 442 24.61 16.68 15.73
C ALA A 442 25.15 17.30 17.02
N THR A 443 26.03 18.29 16.89
CA THR A 443 26.50 19.08 18.03
C THR A 443 25.27 19.61 18.74
N ALA A 444 25.06 19.15 19.97
CA ALA A 444 24.03 19.72 20.84
C ALA A 444 24.33 21.21 20.95
N GLY A 445 23.48 22.02 20.33
CA GLY A 445 23.52 23.47 20.50
C GLY A 445 23.39 23.77 21.99
N ARG A 446 24.46 24.20 22.59
CA ARG A 446 24.42 24.86 23.89
C ARG A 446 23.74 26.21 23.67
N GLY A 447 22.58 26.37 24.24
CA GLY A 447 21.83 27.63 24.28
C GLY A 447 20.60 27.41 25.14
#